data_bbef7630df1ed4cf6858e90f33220afe
#
_entry.id   bbef7630df1ed4cf6858e90f33220afe
#
_cell.length_a   1.000
_cell.length_b   1.000
_cell.length_c   1.000
_cell.angle_alpha   90.00
_cell.angle_beta   90.00
_cell.angle_gamma   90.00
#
_symmetry.space_group_name_H-M   'P 1'
#
loop_
_entity.id
_entity.type
_entity.pdbx_description
1 polymer ?
#
loop_
_entity_poly.entity_id
_entity_poly.type
_entity_poly.pdbx_seq_one_letter_code
_entity_poly.pdbx_strand_id
1 'polypeptide(L)'
;MSFVIISYLVLWLFPRDKSHYVIFVVNAVLLSGAHIHKMIYYDGFWGADVTSVMMLNLCKVSAIAINYRDGGVERAKRDKELKKSKENWILNYSIGEIEYLVEDLPSFYDYMGYMYYCGCTIAGPFFEYKDFINFINRKSHYSNIPKTYIPTLIRFSQAICKASFR
;
A
#
# COMPACT_ATOMS: atom_id res chain seq x y z
N MET A 1 13.76 2.47 -8.25
CA MET A 1 13.63 1.00 -8.31
C MET A 1 14.34 0.29 -7.18
N SER A 2 15.58 0.58 -6.86
CA SER A 2 16.36 -0.08 -5.81
C SER A 2 15.66 -0.12 -4.44
N PHE A 3 15.03 0.99 -4.03
CA PHE A 3 14.29 1.11 -2.78
C PHE A 3 13.19 0.03 -2.60
N VAL A 4 12.37 -0.18 -3.61
CA VAL A 4 11.25 -1.14 -3.60
C VAL A 4 11.76 -2.58 -3.57
N ILE A 5 12.83 -2.88 -4.33
CA ILE A 5 13.45 -4.20 -4.38
C ILE A 5 14.11 -4.55 -3.04
N ILE A 6 14.85 -3.61 -2.44
CA ILE A 6 15.46 -3.78 -1.11
C ILE A 6 14.38 -4.10 -0.07
N SER A 7 13.27 -3.36 -0.09
CA SER A 7 12.17 -3.59 0.85
C SER A 7 11.53 -4.96 0.68
N TYR A 8 11.37 -5.44 -0.56
CA TYR A 8 10.87 -6.79 -0.80
C TYR A 8 11.84 -7.87 -0.32
N LEU A 9 13.16 -7.69 -0.55
CA LEU A 9 14.18 -8.60 -0.05
C LEU A 9 14.17 -8.67 1.49
N VAL A 10 13.97 -7.56 2.16
CA VAL A 10 13.82 -7.55 3.63
C VAL A 10 12.58 -8.32 4.06
N LEU A 11 11.43 -8.16 3.38
CA LEU A 11 10.22 -8.94 3.67
C LEU A 11 10.44 -10.44 3.50
N TRP A 12 11.25 -10.83 2.53
CA TRP A 12 11.52 -12.22 2.22
C TRP A 12 12.57 -12.85 3.15
N LEU A 13 13.63 -12.11 3.52
CA LEU A 13 14.76 -12.62 4.31
C LEU A 13 14.49 -12.61 5.82
N PHE A 14 13.75 -11.65 6.33
CA PHE A 14 13.54 -11.49 7.76
C PHE A 14 12.29 -12.21 8.25
N PRO A 15 12.34 -12.74 9.51
CA PRO A 15 11.17 -13.37 10.11
C PRO A 15 10.02 -12.36 10.21
N ARG A 16 8.81 -12.86 10.00
CA ARG A 16 7.56 -12.11 9.93
C ARG A 16 7.39 -11.10 11.09
N ASP A 17 7.75 -11.50 12.30
CA ASP A 17 7.55 -10.69 13.51
C ASP A 17 8.45 -9.44 13.57
N LYS A 18 9.62 -9.49 12.95
CA LYS A 18 10.61 -8.40 13.00
C LYS A 18 10.75 -7.61 11.70
N SER A 19 10.21 -8.13 10.60
CA SER A 19 10.38 -7.56 9.26
C SER A 19 9.88 -6.11 9.16
N HIS A 20 8.78 -5.78 9.84
CA HIS A 20 8.18 -4.44 9.81
C HIS A 20 9.10 -3.36 10.43
N TYR A 21 9.81 -3.67 11.55
CA TYR A 21 10.77 -2.74 12.14
C TYR A 21 11.98 -2.52 11.23
N VAL A 22 12.54 -3.61 10.70
CA VAL A 22 13.71 -3.55 9.81
C VAL A 22 13.37 -2.75 8.55
N ILE A 23 12.22 -3.00 7.94
CA ILE A 23 11.73 -2.28 6.76
C ILE A 23 11.60 -0.79 7.06
N PHE A 24 10.94 -0.44 8.16
CA PHE A 24 10.74 0.96 8.51
C PHE A 24 12.08 1.68 8.69
N VAL A 25 13.00 1.09 9.46
CA VAL A 25 14.32 1.69 9.72
C VAL A 25 15.14 1.82 8.43
N VAL A 26 15.24 0.75 7.63
CA VAL A 26 16.01 0.77 6.37
C VAL A 26 15.46 1.83 5.43
N ASN A 27 14.15 1.88 5.25
CA ASN A 27 13.52 2.84 4.35
C ASN A 27 13.59 4.29 4.87
N ALA A 28 13.51 4.50 6.20
CA ALA A 28 13.68 5.80 6.80
C ALA A 28 15.11 6.33 6.61
N VAL A 29 16.12 5.47 6.77
CA VAL A 29 17.53 5.84 6.52
C VAL A 29 17.76 6.19 5.05
N LEU A 30 17.24 5.38 4.13
CA LEU A 30 17.35 5.64 2.69
C LEU A 30 16.65 6.96 2.29
N LEU A 31 15.47 7.23 2.84
CA LEU A 31 14.73 8.47 2.59
C LEU A 31 15.49 9.68 3.15
N SER A 32 15.98 9.59 4.39
CA SER A 32 16.78 10.65 5.02
C SER A 32 18.05 10.93 4.23
N GLY A 33 18.75 9.91 3.77
CA GLY A 33 19.93 10.04 2.91
C GLY A 33 19.61 10.77 1.58
N ALA A 34 18.47 10.43 0.97
CA ALA A 34 18.02 11.09 -0.26
C ALA A 34 17.69 12.58 -0.03
N HIS A 35 17.06 12.92 1.10
CA HIS A 35 16.78 14.32 1.47
C HIS A 35 18.06 15.10 1.74
N ILE A 36 19.01 14.54 2.50
CA ILE A 36 20.30 15.19 2.77
C ILE A 36 21.08 15.39 1.46
N HIS A 37 21.13 14.37 0.60
CA HIS A 37 21.78 14.48 -0.72
C HIS A 37 21.17 15.63 -1.55
N LYS A 38 19.85 15.74 -1.55
CA LYS A 38 19.15 16.81 -2.25
C LYS A 38 19.50 18.18 -1.68
N MET A 39 19.51 18.34 -0.36
CA MET A 39 19.87 19.59 0.30
C MET A 39 21.29 20.07 -0.06
N ILE A 40 22.23 19.13 -0.22
CA ILE A 40 23.62 19.48 -0.52
C ILE A 40 23.84 19.84 -2.00
N TYR A 41 23.17 19.11 -2.91
CA TYR A 41 23.49 19.20 -4.35
C TYR A 41 22.45 19.96 -5.19
N TYR A 42 21.23 20.18 -4.69
CA TYR A 42 20.11 20.75 -5.46
C TYR A 42 19.41 21.89 -4.73
N ASP A 43 20.16 22.89 -4.27
CA ASP A 43 19.62 24.07 -3.59
C ASP A 43 18.64 24.83 -4.51
N GLY A 44 17.39 24.97 -4.05
CA GLY A 44 16.41 25.90 -4.62
C GLY A 44 15.62 25.42 -5.84
N PHE A 45 15.77 24.18 -6.31
CA PHE A 45 14.98 23.68 -7.43
C PHE A 45 13.62 23.12 -6.98
N TRP A 46 12.54 23.82 -7.34
CA TRP A 46 11.15 23.39 -7.11
C TRP A 46 10.68 22.54 -8.31
N GLY A 47 10.83 21.24 -8.25
CA GLY A 47 10.36 20.31 -9.28
C GLY A 47 9.72 19.07 -8.67
N ALA A 48 9.04 18.28 -9.51
CA ALA A 48 8.53 16.96 -9.11
C ALA A 48 9.67 16.10 -8.61
N ASP A 49 9.61 15.75 -7.31
CA ASP A 49 10.75 15.23 -6.57
C ASP A 49 10.64 13.72 -6.38
N VAL A 50 11.73 13.02 -6.65
CA VAL A 50 11.88 11.59 -6.37
C VAL A 50 11.65 11.29 -4.88
N THR A 51 11.98 12.22 -3.98
CA THR A 51 11.78 12.04 -2.54
C THR A 51 10.31 11.97 -2.17
N SER A 52 9.41 12.68 -2.85
CA SER A 52 7.96 12.59 -2.64
C SER A 52 7.42 11.20 -2.97
N VAL A 53 7.89 10.61 -4.08
CA VAL A 53 7.56 9.23 -4.45
C VAL A 53 8.12 8.23 -3.41
N MET A 54 9.32 8.48 -2.89
CA MET A 54 9.92 7.63 -1.85
C MET A 54 9.15 7.71 -0.53
N MET A 55 8.62 8.88 -0.15
CA MET A 55 7.76 9.02 1.04
C MET A 55 6.48 8.20 0.91
N LEU A 56 5.83 8.24 -0.22
CA LEU A 56 4.62 7.46 -0.50
C LEU A 56 4.92 5.95 -0.49
N ASN A 57 6.04 5.55 -1.08
CA ASN A 57 6.49 4.17 -1.07
C ASN A 57 6.85 3.68 0.34
N LEU A 58 7.42 4.54 1.20
CA LEU A 58 7.65 4.21 2.61
C LEU A 58 6.34 3.86 3.31
N CYS A 59 5.29 4.67 3.13
CA CYS A 59 3.98 4.40 3.72
C CYS A 59 3.41 3.06 3.23
N LYS A 60 3.44 2.82 1.91
CA LYS A 60 2.94 1.58 1.31
C LYS A 60 3.66 0.33 1.83
N VAL A 61 5.00 0.37 1.85
CA VAL A 61 5.80 -0.78 2.30
C VAL A 61 5.61 -1.03 3.78
N SER A 62 5.52 0.03 4.59
CA SER A 62 5.27 -0.09 6.03
C SER A 62 3.90 -0.70 6.31
N ALA A 63 2.86 -0.30 5.58
CA ALA A 63 1.53 -0.87 5.71
C ALA A 63 1.50 -2.36 5.34
N ILE A 64 2.11 -2.75 4.22
CA ILE A 64 2.22 -4.17 3.85
C ILE A 64 2.93 -4.96 4.96
N ALA A 65 4.04 -4.45 5.49
CA ALA A 65 4.83 -5.15 6.49
C ALA A 65 4.06 -5.35 7.80
N ILE A 66 3.28 -4.35 8.22
CA ILE A 66 2.41 -4.44 9.40
C ILE A 66 1.26 -5.42 9.13
N ASN A 67 0.54 -5.27 8.03
CA ASN A 67 -0.57 -6.15 7.67
C ASN A 67 -0.13 -7.62 7.48
N TYR A 68 1.09 -7.83 6.99
CA TYR A 68 1.71 -9.15 6.88
C TYR A 68 2.03 -9.74 8.25
N ARG A 69 2.60 -8.94 9.19
CA ARG A 69 2.83 -9.37 10.57
C ARG A 69 1.52 -9.76 11.25
N ASP A 70 0.53 -8.88 11.19
CA ASP A 70 -0.75 -9.04 11.90
C ASP A 70 -1.57 -10.20 11.32
N GLY A 71 -1.51 -10.42 10.01
CA GLY A 71 -2.10 -11.60 9.38
C GLY A 71 -1.51 -12.93 9.90
N GLY A 72 -0.24 -12.98 10.28
CA GLY A 72 0.38 -14.16 10.91
C GLY A 72 -0.07 -14.39 12.33
N VAL A 73 -0.18 -13.34 13.11
CA VAL A 73 -0.68 -13.41 14.49
C VAL A 73 -2.13 -13.89 14.51
N GLU A 74 -2.96 -13.35 13.62
CA GLU A 74 -4.36 -13.72 13.53
C GLU A 74 -4.55 -15.19 13.07
N ARG A 75 -3.76 -15.62 12.09
CA ARG A 75 -3.73 -17.02 11.66
C ARG A 75 -3.34 -17.95 12.80
N ALA A 76 -2.31 -17.60 13.57
CA ALA A 76 -1.88 -18.38 14.72
C ALA A 76 -2.91 -18.41 15.85
N LYS A 77 -3.70 -17.36 16.05
CA LYS A 77 -4.81 -17.32 17.00
C LYS A 77 -5.96 -18.23 16.51
N ARG A 78 -6.37 -18.09 15.26
CA ARG A 78 -7.41 -18.96 14.66
C ARG A 78 -7.06 -20.44 14.79
N ASP A 79 -5.81 -20.82 14.51
CA ASP A 79 -5.34 -22.21 14.63
C ASP A 79 -5.37 -22.71 16.07
N LYS A 80 -5.10 -21.85 17.06
CA LYS A 80 -5.19 -22.18 18.48
C LYS A 80 -6.64 -22.28 18.96
N GLU A 81 -7.52 -21.41 18.50
CA GLU A 81 -8.94 -21.39 18.87
C GLU A 81 -9.72 -22.53 18.24
N LEU A 82 -9.43 -22.88 16.98
CA LEU A 82 -9.96 -24.08 16.34
C LEU A 82 -9.59 -25.36 17.08
N LYS A 83 -8.43 -25.37 17.79
CA LYS A 83 -8.02 -26.47 18.65
C LYS A 83 -8.68 -26.44 20.04
N LYS A 84 -9.18 -25.29 20.50
CA LYS A 84 -9.63 -25.10 21.87
C LYS A 84 -11.14 -25.09 22.06
N SER A 85 -11.96 -24.72 21.11
CA SER A 85 -13.39 -24.58 21.36
C SER A 85 -14.26 -24.50 20.10
N LYS A 86 -15.39 -25.21 20.15
CA LYS A 86 -16.58 -25.03 19.30
C LYS A 86 -17.48 -23.87 19.77
N GLU A 87 -17.09 -23.12 20.76
CA GLU A 87 -17.96 -22.12 21.41
C GLU A 87 -17.21 -20.83 21.78
N ASN A 88 -17.78 -19.70 21.38
CA ASN A 88 -17.49 -18.33 21.79
C ASN A 88 -16.18 -17.70 21.31
N TRP A 89 -16.26 -17.15 20.08
CA TRP A 89 -15.28 -16.17 19.60
C TRP A 89 -15.97 -14.81 19.39
N ILE A 90 -15.71 -13.89 20.26
CA ILE A 90 -15.90 -12.48 19.98
C ILE A 90 -14.50 -11.86 19.96
N LEU A 91 -13.91 -11.82 18.78
CA LEU A 91 -12.69 -11.05 18.57
C LEU A 91 -13.08 -9.57 18.50
N ASN A 92 -12.66 -8.81 19.51
CA ASN A 92 -12.75 -7.34 19.55
C ASN A 92 -11.74 -6.70 18.58
N TYR A 93 -11.65 -7.21 17.36
CA TYR A 93 -11.02 -6.46 16.27
C TYR A 93 -12.10 -5.70 15.54
N SER A 94 -11.87 -4.42 15.23
CA SER A 94 -12.76 -3.70 14.32
C SER A 94 -12.78 -4.45 12.99
N ILE A 95 -13.97 -4.65 12.45
CA ILE A 95 -14.18 -5.39 11.19
C ILE A 95 -13.27 -4.86 10.06
N GLY A 96 -12.93 -3.57 10.11
CA GLY A 96 -12.02 -2.94 9.14
C GLY A 96 -10.58 -3.40 9.22
N GLU A 97 -10.05 -3.74 10.39
CA GLU A 97 -8.65 -4.20 10.55
C GLU A 97 -8.45 -5.61 10.00
N ILE A 98 -9.45 -6.47 10.14
CA ILE A 98 -9.39 -7.86 9.64
C ILE A 98 -9.40 -7.90 8.11
N GLU A 99 -10.07 -6.95 7.46
CA GLU A 99 -10.22 -6.91 6.00
C GLU A 99 -8.88 -6.71 5.28
N TYR A 100 -7.94 -6.00 5.89
CA TYR A 100 -6.66 -5.64 5.28
C TYR A 100 -5.50 -6.60 5.59
N LEU A 101 -5.73 -7.62 6.39
CA LEU A 101 -4.70 -8.59 6.78
C LEU A 101 -4.15 -9.36 5.58
N VAL A 102 -2.83 -9.49 5.54
CA VAL A 102 -2.10 -10.25 4.52
C VAL A 102 -1.57 -11.54 5.14
N GLU A 103 -2.20 -12.67 4.80
CA GLU A 103 -1.86 -13.97 5.39
C GLU A 103 -0.56 -14.55 4.83
N ASP A 104 -0.35 -14.42 3.54
CA ASP A 104 0.81 -14.96 2.84
C ASP A 104 1.67 -13.83 2.26
N LEU A 105 2.98 -14.12 2.07
CA LEU A 105 3.86 -13.13 1.47
C LEU A 105 3.39 -12.79 0.06
N PRO A 106 3.23 -11.50 -0.28
CA PRO A 106 2.86 -11.09 -1.63
C PRO A 106 3.79 -11.66 -2.70
N SER A 107 3.23 -12.09 -3.84
CA SER A 107 4.05 -12.40 -5.01
C SER A 107 4.86 -11.17 -5.41
N PHE A 108 6.09 -11.38 -5.91
CA PHE A 108 6.94 -10.28 -6.36
C PHE A 108 6.25 -9.39 -7.41
N TYR A 109 5.51 -9.98 -8.33
CA TYR A 109 4.78 -9.24 -9.37
C TYR A 109 3.61 -8.42 -8.80
N ASP A 110 2.84 -8.98 -7.89
CA ASP A 110 1.73 -8.28 -7.24
C ASP A 110 2.23 -7.14 -6.37
N TYR A 111 3.35 -7.36 -5.66
CA TYR A 111 4.01 -6.34 -4.88
C TYR A 111 4.51 -5.19 -5.76
N MET A 112 5.19 -5.49 -6.87
CA MET A 112 5.65 -4.47 -7.81
C MET A 112 4.49 -3.73 -8.47
N GLY A 113 3.42 -4.43 -8.86
CA GLY A 113 2.19 -3.84 -9.38
C GLY A 113 1.56 -2.84 -8.42
N TYR A 114 1.47 -3.20 -7.13
CA TYR A 114 0.97 -2.31 -6.08
C TYR A 114 1.87 -1.08 -5.86
N MET A 115 3.18 -1.28 -5.79
CA MET A 115 4.13 -0.20 -5.52
C MET A 115 4.13 0.85 -6.64
N TYR A 116 4.05 0.40 -7.90
CA TYR A 116 4.08 1.28 -9.08
C TYR A 116 2.72 1.54 -9.71
N TYR A 117 1.63 1.25 -9.01
CA TYR A 117 0.30 1.56 -9.51
C TYR A 117 0.15 3.06 -9.81
N CYS A 118 -0.14 3.38 -11.06
CA CYS A 118 -0.11 4.75 -11.58
C CYS A 118 -1.07 5.71 -10.84
N GLY A 119 -2.20 5.21 -10.35
CA GLY A 119 -3.22 6.02 -9.66
C GLY A 119 -2.77 6.64 -8.34
N CYS A 120 -1.66 6.16 -7.73
CA CYS A 120 -1.18 6.70 -6.46
C CYS A 120 0.33 6.82 -6.32
N THR A 121 1.09 6.57 -7.40
CA THR A 121 2.56 6.61 -7.32
C THR A 121 3.11 8.04 -7.26
N ILE A 122 2.45 9.00 -7.89
CA ILE A 122 2.93 10.39 -8.01
C ILE A 122 2.21 11.31 -7.02
N ALA A 123 0.89 11.31 -6.99
CA ALA A 123 0.08 12.23 -6.20
C ALA A 123 -1.30 11.67 -5.81
N GLY A 124 -1.45 10.36 -5.79
CA GLY A 124 -2.73 9.71 -5.50
C GLY A 124 -2.96 9.46 -4.00
N PRO A 125 -4.20 9.16 -3.62
CA PRO A 125 -4.53 8.75 -2.27
C PRO A 125 -3.85 7.41 -1.93
N PHE A 126 -3.50 7.26 -0.65
CA PHE A 126 -3.04 5.98 -0.12
C PHE A 126 -4.19 4.96 -0.14
N PHE A 127 -3.88 3.72 -0.50
CA PHE A 127 -4.81 2.59 -0.37
C PHE A 127 -4.02 1.33 0.02
N GLU A 128 -4.71 0.39 0.63
CA GLU A 128 -4.13 -0.82 1.17
C GLU A 128 -3.81 -1.86 0.09
N TYR A 129 -2.81 -2.70 0.34
CA TYR A 129 -2.43 -3.79 -0.58
C TYR A 129 -3.60 -4.74 -0.87
N LYS A 130 -4.40 -5.04 0.14
CA LYS A 130 -5.57 -5.93 0.00
C LYS A 130 -6.63 -5.36 -0.93
N ASP A 131 -6.88 -4.04 -0.87
CA ASP A 131 -7.78 -3.35 -1.77
C ASP A 131 -7.28 -3.42 -3.21
N PHE A 132 -5.97 -3.22 -3.42
CA PHE A 132 -5.37 -3.36 -4.74
C PHE A 132 -5.60 -4.76 -5.33
N ILE A 133 -5.36 -5.81 -4.55
CA ILE A 133 -5.59 -7.19 -5.00
C ILE A 133 -7.08 -7.47 -5.24
N ASN A 134 -7.97 -6.96 -4.39
CA ASN A 134 -9.41 -7.09 -4.59
C ASN A 134 -9.86 -6.35 -5.86
N PHE A 135 -9.31 -5.17 -6.14
CA PHE A 135 -9.56 -4.42 -7.36
C PHE A 135 -9.12 -5.18 -8.61
N ILE A 136 -7.88 -5.69 -8.64
CA ILE A 136 -7.35 -6.47 -9.78
C ILE A 136 -8.18 -7.73 -10.02
N ASN A 137 -8.54 -8.44 -8.96
CA ASN A 137 -9.30 -9.69 -9.03
C ASN A 137 -10.83 -9.48 -9.11
N ARG A 138 -11.30 -8.24 -9.14
CA ARG A 138 -12.74 -7.88 -9.14
C ARG A 138 -13.52 -8.56 -8.03
N LYS A 139 -12.97 -8.58 -6.82
CA LYS A 139 -13.60 -9.16 -5.62
C LYS A 139 -14.22 -8.07 -4.74
N SER A 140 -15.12 -8.49 -3.84
CA SER A 140 -15.78 -7.61 -2.88
C SER A 140 -16.51 -6.43 -3.58
N HIS A 141 -16.30 -5.21 -3.14
CA HIS A 141 -16.92 -4.01 -3.72
C HIS A 141 -16.62 -3.78 -5.20
N TYR A 142 -15.53 -4.36 -5.70
CA TYR A 142 -15.07 -4.22 -7.09
C TYR A 142 -15.69 -5.22 -8.07
N SER A 143 -16.54 -6.15 -7.59
CA SER A 143 -17.22 -7.12 -8.46
C SER A 143 -18.23 -6.47 -9.41
N ASN A 144 -18.81 -5.35 -8.99
CA ASN A 144 -19.89 -4.66 -9.71
C ASN A 144 -19.49 -3.21 -10.01
N ILE A 145 -18.47 -3.03 -10.86
CA ILE A 145 -18.01 -1.70 -11.26
C ILE A 145 -19.01 -1.10 -12.26
N PRO A 146 -19.69 0.03 -11.93
CA PRO A 146 -20.62 0.68 -12.84
C PRO A 146 -19.87 1.22 -14.07
N LYS A 147 -20.55 1.27 -15.21
CA LYS A 147 -19.98 1.86 -16.43
C LYS A 147 -19.78 3.36 -16.24
N THR A 148 -18.57 3.77 -15.90
CA THR A 148 -18.23 5.16 -15.54
C THR A 148 -17.90 6.06 -16.73
N TYR A 149 -17.74 5.53 -17.95
CA TYR A 149 -17.32 6.30 -19.12
C TYR A 149 -18.33 7.40 -19.52
N ILE A 150 -19.64 7.15 -19.45
CA ILE A 150 -20.67 8.14 -19.78
C ILE A 150 -20.68 9.31 -18.79
N PRO A 151 -20.77 9.08 -17.46
CA PRO A 151 -20.68 10.16 -16.49
C PRO A 151 -19.37 10.95 -16.59
N THR A 152 -18.27 10.28 -16.86
CA THR A 152 -16.95 10.93 -17.01
C THR A 152 -16.92 11.86 -18.23
N LEU A 153 -17.42 11.43 -19.38
CA LEU A 153 -17.52 12.26 -20.57
C LEU A 153 -18.42 13.50 -20.36
N ILE A 154 -19.54 13.32 -19.67
CA ILE A 154 -20.43 14.43 -19.32
C ILE A 154 -19.73 15.45 -18.43
N ARG A 155 -19.03 15.00 -17.39
CA ARG A 155 -18.27 15.87 -16.49
C ARG A 155 -17.11 16.56 -17.19
N PHE A 156 -16.42 15.86 -18.08
CA PHE A 156 -15.34 16.41 -18.88
C PHE A 156 -15.82 17.50 -19.83
N SER A 157 -16.93 17.28 -20.54
CA SER A 157 -17.52 18.31 -21.41
C SER A 157 -17.98 19.53 -20.64
N GLN A 158 -18.61 19.34 -19.47
CA GLN A 158 -18.98 20.44 -18.57
C GLN A 158 -17.75 21.26 -18.09
N ALA A 159 -16.65 20.58 -17.79
CA ALA A 159 -15.41 21.25 -17.39
C ALA A 159 -14.82 22.10 -18.52
N ILE A 160 -14.79 21.57 -19.76
CA ILE A 160 -14.34 22.33 -20.94
C ILE A 160 -15.24 23.54 -21.19
N CYS A 161 -16.55 23.37 -21.17
CA CYS A 161 -17.47 24.50 -21.33
C CYS A 161 -17.23 25.59 -20.29
N LYS A 162 -17.09 25.22 -19.02
CA LYS A 162 -16.80 26.20 -17.94
C LYS A 162 -15.43 26.89 -18.11
N ALA A 163 -14.43 26.19 -18.59
CA ALA A 163 -13.10 26.76 -18.83
C ALA A 163 -13.10 27.73 -20.03
N SER A 164 -13.97 27.50 -21.05
CA SER A 164 -14.10 28.35 -22.23
C SER A 164 -14.89 29.64 -22.00
N PHE A 165 -15.67 29.69 -20.91
CA PHE A 165 -16.46 30.87 -20.52
C PHE A 165 -15.77 31.77 -19.48
N ARG A 166 -14.50 31.58 -19.20
CA ARG A 166 -13.69 32.34 -18.26
C ARG A 166 -12.55 33.04 -18.95
#